data_fae22625a3ecacf3e711ae623627a1ee
#
_entry.id   fae22625a3ecacf3e711ae623627a1ee
#
_cell.length_a   1.000
_cell.length_b   1.000
_cell.length_c   1.000
_cell.angle_alpha   90.00
_cell.angle_beta   90.00
_cell.angle_gamma   90.00
#
_symmetry.space_group_name_H-M   'P 1'
#
loop_
_entity.id
_entity.type
_entity.pdbx_description
1 polymer ?
#
loop_
_entity_poly.entity_id
_entity_poly.type
_entity_poly.pdbx_seq_one_letter_code
_entity_poly.pdbx_strand_id
1 'polypeptide(L)'
;MKQKLKFKGRLRNYLNWPLYLTILLFLLNIPIYFTDREAGLMVTGFLVVYAICVSLSYLKNKPALMNEMINFATQYATVQKKLLNEFEIPYALLDLNGRILWVNNRFTEITGKDKRYHKSIFSIFPGISKEELQSEDPECNFTIQWNDRIFRAETNRIYFETMTEESDILEVEEKEQYLIAFYLFDETTLNQYIQENRDQKLVAGLVYIDNYEEALDSIEDVKRSLLVALVDRKVNKYFSEVDALVRKLEKDKYFVVFKYKYLEQLEEDKFSLIEDVKTVKVGNEMAVTLSIGVGINGDSYNENYEYARMAIDLALGRGGDQVVVREGEEISYYGGKSKTVEKNTRVKARVKAQALR
;
A
#
# COMPACT_ATOMS: atom_id res chain seq x y z
N MET A 1 -19.86 -45.53 -1.29
CA MET A 1 -20.68 -45.63 -0.04
C MET A 1 -21.57 -44.42 0.02
N LYS A 2 -22.92 -44.61 -0.07
CA LYS A 2 -23.86 -43.48 0.09
C LYS A 2 -23.93 -43.13 1.59
N GLN A 3 -23.30 -42.09 2.03
CA GLN A 3 -23.54 -41.52 3.36
C GLN A 3 -25.03 -41.15 3.49
N LYS A 4 -25.75 -41.84 4.38
CA LYS A 4 -27.12 -41.47 4.73
C LYS A 4 -27.08 -40.22 5.58
N LEU A 5 -27.24 -39.06 4.92
CA LEU A 5 -27.45 -37.77 5.61
C LEU A 5 -28.72 -37.88 6.49
N LYS A 6 -28.58 -37.66 7.79
CA LYS A 6 -29.69 -37.63 8.75
C LYS A 6 -30.02 -36.18 9.07
N PHE A 7 -31.26 -35.79 8.92
CA PHE A 7 -31.74 -34.49 9.41
C PHE A 7 -31.63 -34.39 10.93
N LYS A 8 -31.07 -33.31 11.45
CA LYS A 8 -31.11 -32.94 12.87
C LYS A 8 -31.93 -31.66 13.08
N GLY A 9 -32.35 -31.40 14.32
CA GLY A 9 -33.00 -30.16 14.71
C GLY A 9 -34.46 -29.99 14.26
N ARG A 10 -34.87 -28.74 14.08
CA ARG A 10 -36.28 -28.34 13.78
C ARG A 10 -36.86 -28.96 12.52
N LEU A 11 -36.04 -29.16 11.49
CA LEU A 11 -36.49 -29.73 10.21
C LEU A 11 -36.91 -31.21 10.35
N ARG A 12 -36.17 -31.98 11.17
CA ARG A 12 -36.57 -33.37 11.50
C ARG A 12 -37.92 -33.41 12.23
N ASN A 13 -38.10 -32.53 13.19
CA ASN A 13 -39.34 -32.48 13.94
C ASN A 13 -40.51 -32.11 13.03
N TYR A 14 -40.36 -31.13 12.13
CA TYR A 14 -41.37 -30.76 11.16
C TYR A 14 -41.76 -31.91 10.22
N LEU A 15 -40.76 -32.62 9.69
CA LEU A 15 -41.01 -33.79 8.83
C LEU A 15 -41.70 -34.95 9.57
N ASN A 16 -41.41 -35.14 10.84
CA ASN A 16 -42.03 -36.21 11.65
C ASN A 16 -43.35 -35.80 12.27
N TRP A 17 -43.75 -34.52 12.23
CA TRP A 17 -44.99 -34.05 12.85
C TRP A 17 -46.25 -34.83 12.42
N PRO A 18 -46.48 -35.18 11.12
CA PRO A 18 -47.60 -35.99 10.71
C PRO A 18 -47.60 -37.39 11.32
N LEU A 19 -46.44 -37.98 11.54
CA LEU A 19 -46.32 -39.29 12.20
C LEU A 19 -46.70 -39.21 13.69
N TYR A 20 -46.28 -38.14 14.38
CA TYR A 20 -46.64 -37.91 15.77
C TYR A 20 -48.16 -37.67 15.90
N LEU A 21 -48.74 -36.91 14.95
CA LEU A 21 -50.19 -36.70 14.90
C LEU A 21 -50.95 -38.01 14.69
N THR A 22 -50.42 -38.89 13.84
CA THR A 22 -51.02 -40.23 13.61
C THR A 22 -51.07 -41.04 14.91
N ILE A 23 -49.98 -41.05 15.68
CA ILE A 23 -49.92 -41.75 16.97
C ILE A 23 -50.93 -41.15 17.95
N LEU A 24 -51.02 -39.81 18.03
CA LEU A 24 -51.98 -39.13 18.88
C LEU A 24 -53.43 -39.49 18.52
N LEU A 25 -53.79 -39.55 17.24
CA LEU A 25 -55.11 -39.91 16.77
C LEU A 25 -55.49 -41.36 17.13
N PHE A 26 -54.52 -42.30 17.07
CA PHE A 26 -54.75 -43.66 17.53
C PHE A 26 -54.98 -43.72 19.04
N LEU A 27 -54.28 -42.93 19.85
CA LEU A 27 -54.51 -42.84 21.28
C LEU A 27 -55.90 -42.25 21.61
N LEU A 28 -56.33 -41.23 20.86
CA LEU A 28 -57.65 -40.65 21.03
C LEU A 28 -58.80 -41.57 20.61
N ASN A 29 -58.53 -42.60 19.81
CA ASN A 29 -59.53 -43.60 19.42
C ASN A 29 -59.78 -44.65 20.53
N ILE A 30 -58.89 -44.83 21.49
CA ILE A 30 -59.04 -45.81 22.57
C ILE A 30 -60.29 -45.59 23.40
N PRO A 31 -60.66 -44.38 23.87
CA PRO A 31 -61.88 -44.14 24.63
C PRO A 31 -63.17 -44.48 23.86
N ILE A 32 -63.17 -44.35 22.52
CA ILE A 32 -64.37 -44.64 21.68
C ILE A 32 -64.74 -46.11 21.78
N TYR A 33 -63.76 -47.04 21.88
CA TYR A 33 -64.05 -48.46 22.08
C TYR A 33 -64.74 -48.79 23.37
N PHE A 34 -64.61 -47.97 24.42
CA PHE A 34 -65.33 -48.14 25.69
C PHE A 34 -66.76 -47.65 25.62
N THR A 35 -67.10 -46.76 24.64
CA THR A 35 -68.43 -46.18 24.51
C THR A 35 -69.29 -46.95 23.47
N ASP A 36 -68.68 -47.22 22.30
CA ASP A 36 -69.29 -47.96 21.19
C ASP A 36 -68.22 -48.72 20.39
N ARG A 37 -68.31 -50.05 20.42
CA ARG A 37 -67.31 -50.94 19.77
C ARG A 37 -67.34 -50.86 18.25
N GLU A 38 -68.53 -50.72 17.64
CA GLU A 38 -68.69 -50.65 16.20
C GLU A 38 -68.13 -49.33 15.65
N ALA A 39 -68.45 -48.20 16.32
CA ALA A 39 -67.85 -46.89 15.98
C ALA A 39 -66.34 -46.86 16.13
N GLY A 40 -65.82 -47.48 17.20
CA GLY A 40 -64.33 -47.61 17.38
C GLY A 40 -63.66 -48.37 16.24
N LEU A 41 -64.29 -49.46 15.75
CA LEU A 41 -63.75 -50.21 14.59
C LEU A 41 -63.77 -49.41 13.28
N MET A 42 -64.88 -48.67 13.02
CA MET A 42 -64.94 -47.76 11.86
C MET A 42 -63.84 -46.68 11.89
N VAL A 43 -63.67 -46.01 13.01
CA VAL A 43 -62.67 -44.97 13.18
C VAL A 43 -61.27 -45.56 13.02
N THR A 44 -61.00 -46.79 13.54
CA THR A 44 -59.73 -47.47 13.34
C THR A 44 -59.46 -47.72 11.87
N GLY A 45 -60.42 -48.12 11.09
CA GLY A 45 -60.28 -48.32 9.64
C GLY A 45 -59.83 -47.03 8.92
N PHE A 46 -60.49 -45.91 9.25
CA PHE A 46 -60.07 -44.60 8.70
C PHE A 46 -58.66 -44.20 9.14
N LEU A 47 -58.30 -44.43 10.41
CA LEU A 47 -56.96 -44.10 10.92
C LEU A 47 -55.87 -44.95 10.27
N VAL A 48 -56.15 -46.22 9.94
CA VAL A 48 -55.21 -47.10 9.20
C VAL A 48 -54.98 -46.55 7.80
N VAL A 49 -56.03 -46.18 7.07
CA VAL A 49 -55.90 -45.54 5.75
C VAL A 49 -55.12 -44.25 5.82
N TYR A 50 -55.45 -43.41 6.81
CA TYR A 50 -54.70 -42.17 7.07
C TYR A 50 -53.22 -42.42 7.35
N ALA A 51 -52.90 -43.39 8.21
CA ALA A 51 -51.51 -43.76 8.53
C ALA A 51 -50.71 -44.23 7.29
N ILE A 52 -51.37 -44.99 6.39
CA ILE A 52 -50.80 -45.44 5.12
C ILE A 52 -50.52 -44.20 4.23
N CYS A 53 -51.47 -43.31 4.07
CA CYS A 53 -51.29 -42.09 3.28
C CYS A 53 -50.15 -41.21 3.80
N VAL A 54 -50.09 -40.99 5.13
CA VAL A 54 -49.01 -40.21 5.78
C VAL A 54 -47.65 -40.88 5.56
N SER A 55 -47.58 -42.22 5.73
CA SER A 55 -46.33 -42.97 5.53
C SER A 55 -45.84 -42.89 4.08
N LEU A 56 -46.75 -43.06 3.12
CA LEU A 56 -46.41 -42.92 1.70
C LEU A 56 -45.96 -41.50 1.35
N SER A 57 -46.68 -40.50 1.85
CA SER A 57 -46.28 -39.09 1.67
C SER A 57 -44.93 -38.77 2.29
N TYR A 58 -44.65 -39.28 3.48
CA TYR A 58 -43.32 -39.13 4.12
C TYR A 58 -42.20 -39.75 3.31
N LEU A 59 -42.42 -41.00 2.86
CA LEU A 59 -41.38 -41.70 2.04
C LEU A 59 -41.14 -41.01 0.70
N LYS A 60 -42.16 -40.41 0.09
CA LYS A 60 -42.03 -39.69 -1.18
C LYS A 60 -41.42 -38.31 -1.03
N ASN A 61 -41.86 -37.54 -0.02
CA ASN A 61 -41.49 -36.12 0.13
C ASN A 61 -40.10 -35.93 0.78
N LYS A 62 -39.69 -36.84 1.67
CA LYS A 62 -38.38 -36.76 2.33
C LYS A 62 -37.19 -36.72 1.36
N PRO A 63 -37.05 -37.65 0.35
CA PRO A 63 -35.99 -37.59 -0.61
C PRO A 63 -36.10 -36.40 -1.57
N ALA A 64 -37.30 -35.96 -1.93
CA ALA A 64 -37.51 -34.79 -2.77
C ALA A 64 -37.00 -33.51 -2.09
N LEU A 65 -37.39 -33.26 -0.83
CA LEU A 65 -36.93 -32.13 -0.06
C LEU A 65 -35.40 -32.17 0.16
N MET A 66 -34.83 -33.36 0.40
CA MET A 66 -33.39 -33.54 0.52
C MET A 66 -32.68 -33.12 -0.76
N ASN A 67 -33.15 -33.55 -1.92
CA ASN A 67 -32.55 -33.20 -3.20
C ASN A 67 -32.68 -31.71 -3.49
N GLU A 68 -33.81 -31.08 -3.17
CA GLU A 68 -33.97 -29.62 -3.32
C GLU A 68 -32.98 -28.84 -2.43
N MET A 69 -32.80 -29.26 -1.17
CA MET A 69 -31.84 -28.63 -0.27
C MET A 69 -30.39 -28.80 -0.77
N ILE A 70 -30.03 -29.99 -1.24
CA ILE A 70 -28.71 -30.25 -1.81
C ILE A 70 -28.49 -29.38 -3.07
N ASN A 71 -29.50 -29.32 -3.95
CA ASN A 71 -29.42 -28.49 -5.15
C ASN A 71 -29.30 -27.00 -4.78
N PHE A 72 -30.09 -26.51 -3.84
CA PHE A 72 -30.00 -25.15 -3.36
C PHE A 72 -28.59 -24.85 -2.79
N ALA A 73 -28.08 -25.70 -1.89
CA ALA A 73 -26.75 -25.53 -1.30
C ALA A 73 -25.65 -25.55 -2.37
N THR A 74 -25.78 -26.43 -3.37
CA THR A 74 -24.81 -26.52 -4.48
C THR A 74 -24.88 -25.29 -5.38
N GLN A 75 -26.09 -24.82 -5.72
CA GLN A 75 -26.25 -23.59 -6.50
C GLN A 75 -25.70 -22.38 -5.76
N TYR A 76 -26.01 -22.25 -4.47
CA TYR A 76 -25.51 -21.17 -3.63
C TYR A 76 -23.97 -21.16 -3.56
N ALA A 77 -23.36 -22.32 -3.29
CA ALA A 77 -21.91 -22.48 -3.30
C ALA A 77 -21.27 -22.15 -4.67
N THR A 78 -21.96 -22.52 -5.77
CA THR A 78 -21.51 -22.21 -7.13
C THR A 78 -21.53 -20.71 -7.40
N VAL A 79 -22.61 -20.03 -7.00
CA VAL A 79 -22.74 -18.57 -7.13
C VAL A 79 -21.67 -17.86 -6.30
N GLN A 80 -21.50 -18.24 -5.03
CA GLN A 80 -20.45 -17.68 -4.18
C GLN A 80 -19.05 -17.87 -4.79
N LYS A 81 -18.76 -19.08 -5.26
CA LYS A 81 -17.47 -19.39 -5.92
C LYS A 81 -17.27 -18.54 -7.17
N LYS A 82 -18.32 -18.32 -7.96
CA LYS A 82 -18.24 -17.49 -9.16
C LYS A 82 -17.99 -16.03 -8.79
N LEU A 83 -18.70 -15.47 -7.81
CA LEU A 83 -18.50 -14.10 -7.32
C LEU A 83 -17.07 -13.88 -6.82
N LEU A 84 -16.55 -14.80 -6.00
CA LEU A 84 -15.18 -14.71 -5.51
C LEU A 84 -14.14 -14.80 -6.64
N ASN A 85 -14.38 -15.66 -7.65
CA ASN A 85 -13.47 -15.78 -8.79
C ASN A 85 -13.46 -14.54 -9.69
N GLU A 86 -14.61 -13.87 -9.84
CA GLU A 86 -14.78 -12.66 -10.66
C GLU A 86 -14.49 -11.37 -9.90
N PHE A 87 -14.14 -11.47 -8.61
CA PHE A 87 -13.78 -10.31 -7.79
C PHE A 87 -12.59 -9.59 -8.42
N GLU A 88 -12.70 -8.25 -8.58
CA GLU A 88 -11.72 -7.47 -9.32
C GLU A 88 -10.38 -7.31 -8.60
N ILE A 89 -10.40 -7.35 -7.25
CA ILE A 89 -9.18 -7.28 -6.45
C ILE A 89 -8.48 -8.64 -6.48
N PRO A 90 -7.20 -8.73 -6.84
CA PRO A 90 -6.40 -9.94 -6.74
C PRO A 90 -6.40 -10.46 -5.30
N TYR A 91 -6.84 -11.70 -5.13
CA TYR A 91 -7.09 -12.28 -3.83
C TYR A 91 -6.59 -13.72 -3.73
N ALA A 92 -5.93 -14.04 -2.63
CA ALA A 92 -5.49 -15.39 -2.28
C ALA A 92 -5.88 -15.75 -0.85
N LEU A 93 -6.21 -17.03 -0.62
CA LEU A 93 -6.35 -17.62 0.70
C LEU A 93 -5.10 -18.45 1.00
N LEU A 94 -4.49 -18.19 2.14
CA LEU A 94 -3.27 -18.83 2.59
C LEU A 94 -3.50 -19.57 3.92
N ASP A 95 -2.69 -20.61 4.15
CA ASP A 95 -2.56 -21.20 5.48
C ASP A 95 -1.55 -20.39 6.34
N LEU A 96 -1.39 -20.79 7.59
CA LEU A 96 -0.48 -20.17 8.57
C LEU A 96 0.99 -20.18 8.13
N ASN A 97 1.35 -21.05 7.19
CA ASN A 97 2.70 -21.17 6.66
C ASN A 97 2.89 -20.43 5.33
N GLY A 98 1.89 -19.64 4.93
CA GLY A 98 1.91 -18.93 3.65
C GLY A 98 1.70 -19.82 2.43
N ARG A 99 1.18 -21.06 2.61
CA ARG A 99 0.83 -21.94 1.49
C ARG A 99 -0.49 -21.50 0.88
N ILE A 100 -0.53 -21.35 -0.42
CA ILE A 100 -1.71 -20.92 -1.15
C ILE A 100 -2.73 -22.08 -1.20
N LEU A 101 -3.91 -21.84 -0.64
CA LEU A 101 -5.04 -22.76 -0.66
C LEU A 101 -5.98 -22.45 -1.82
N TRP A 102 -6.18 -21.19 -2.12
CA TRP A 102 -7.04 -20.74 -3.20
C TRP A 102 -6.66 -19.35 -3.70
N VAL A 103 -6.94 -19.06 -4.99
CA VAL A 103 -6.74 -17.76 -5.64
C VAL A 103 -7.90 -17.45 -6.57
N ASN A 104 -8.20 -16.16 -6.77
CA ASN A 104 -9.14 -15.74 -7.79
C ASN A 104 -8.49 -15.58 -9.18
N ASN A 105 -9.30 -15.28 -10.19
CA ASN A 105 -8.83 -15.11 -11.56
C ASN A 105 -7.82 -13.96 -11.68
N ARG A 106 -8.06 -12.83 -11.02
CA ARG A 106 -7.20 -11.65 -11.07
C ARG A 106 -5.81 -11.91 -10.50
N PHE A 107 -5.73 -12.66 -9.40
CA PHE A 107 -4.45 -13.07 -8.83
C PHE A 107 -3.66 -13.95 -9.81
N THR A 108 -4.35 -14.88 -10.50
CA THR A 108 -3.76 -15.74 -11.52
C THR A 108 -3.24 -14.95 -12.73
N GLU A 109 -3.99 -13.94 -13.18
CA GLU A 109 -3.60 -13.05 -14.28
C GLU A 109 -2.32 -12.30 -13.97
N ILE A 110 -2.19 -11.75 -12.76
CA ILE A 110 -1.01 -10.99 -12.33
C ILE A 110 0.21 -11.90 -12.20
N THR A 111 0.05 -13.05 -11.54
CA THR A 111 1.19 -13.94 -11.27
C THR A 111 1.58 -14.81 -12.46
N GLY A 112 0.74 -14.87 -13.50
CA GLY A 112 0.95 -15.69 -14.69
C GLY A 112 0.96 -17.20 -14.42
N LYS A 113 0.44 -17.63 -13.24
CA LYS A 113 0.56 -19.01 -12.79
C LYS A 113 -0.80 -19.69 -12.66
N ASP A 114 -0.90 -20.90 -13.15
CA ASP A 114 -2.12 -21.71 -13.24
C ASP A 114 -2.67 -22.09 -11.83
N LYS A 115 -3.97 -22.28 -11.72
CA LYS A 115 -4.77 -22.49 -10.48
C LYS A 115 -4.41 -23.75 -9.66
N ARG A 116 -3.40 -24.50 -10.04
CA ARG A 116 -3.01 -25.78 -9.39
C ARG A 116 -2.02 -25.63 -8.24
N TYR A 117 -2.10 -24.54 -7.46
CA TYR A 117 -1.04 -24.19 -6.54
C TYR A 117 -1.26 -24.68 -5.11
N HIS A 118 -0.35 -25.53 -4.69
CA HIS A 118 0.08 -25.71 -3.30
C HIS A 118 1.46 -25.07 -3.08
N LYS A 119 1.76 -23.97 -3.78
CA LYS A 119 3.02 -23.25 -3.60
C LYS A 119 2.91 -22.23 -2.50
N SER A 120 4.04 -21.93 -1.89
CA SER A 120 4.15 -20.86 -0.90
C SER A 120 4.08 -19.49 -1.57
N ILE A 121 3.40 -18.54 -0.94
CA ILE A 121 3.35 -17.15 -1.36
C ILE A 121 4.76 -16.55 -1.49
N PHE A 122 5.68 -16.94 -0.59
CA PHE A 122 7.08 -16.54 -0.60
C PHE A 122 7.84 -16.99 -1.86
N SER A 123 7.40 -18.05 -2.53
CA SER A 123 7.99 -18.47 -3.81
C SER A 123 7.53 -17.63 -5.00
N ILE A 124 6.42 -16.91 -4.85
CA ILE A 124 5.91 -15.99 -5.86
C ILE A 124 6.49 -14.60 -5.59
N PHE A 125 6.43 -14.15 -4.33
CA PHE A 125 6.91 -12.85 -3.88
C PHE A 125 8.01 -13.03 -2.83
N PRO A 126 9.28 -13.17 -3.25
CA PRO A 126 10.40 -13.44 -2.32
C PRO A 126 10.67 -12.31 -1.31
N GLY A 127 10.13 -11.12 -1.57
CA GLY A 127 10.28 -9.96 -0.68
C GLY A 127 9.36 -9.97 0.55
N ILE A 128 8.41 -10.91 0.65
CA ILE A 128 7.51 -11.00 1.80
C ILE A 128 8.20 -11.74 2.95
N SER A 129 8.22 -11.15 4.13
CA SER A 129 8.66 -11.82 5.36
C SER A 129 7.51 -12.61 6.01
N LYS A 130 7.87 -13.62 6.86
CA LYS A 130 6.84 -14.35 7.63
C LYS A 130 6.19 -13.47 8.69
N GLU A 131 6.95 -12.55 9.23
CA GLU A 131 6.50 -11.61 10.25
C GLU A 131 5.43 -10.66 9.71
N GLU A 132 5.62 -10.13 8.50
CA GLU A 132 4.61 -9.32 7.80
C GLU A 132 3.33 -10.11 7.53
N LEU A 133 3.45 -11.36 7.06
CA LEU A 133 2.29 -12.20 6.77
C LEU A 133 1.49 -12.59 8.03
N GLN A 134 2.17 -12.73 9.17
CA GLN A 134 1.58 -13.16 10.45
C GLN A 134 1.30 -12.00 11.39
N SER A 135 1.48 -10.76 10.97
CA SER A 135 1.19 -9.59 11.78
C SER A 135 -0.25 -9.60 12.30
N GLU A 136 -0.43 -9.24 13.56
CA GLU A 136 -1.75 -9.06 14.18
C GLU A 136 -2.31 -7.66 13.93
N ASP A 137 -1.48 -6.77 13.43
CA ASP A 137 -1.90 -5.40 13.13
C ASP A 137 -2.84 -5.40 11.91
N PRO A 138 -4.11 -4.99 12.07
CA PRO A 138 -5.06 -4.89 10.97
C PRO A 138 -4.65 -3.85 9.91
N GLU A 139 -3.71 -2.96 10.24
CA GLU A 139 -3.16 -1.95 9.33
C GLU A 139 -1.81 -2.39 8.71
N CYS A 140 -1.41 -3.65 8.90
CA CYS A 140 -0.16 -4.15 8.34
C CYS A 140 -0.26 -4.22 6.81
N ASN A 141 0.23 -3.16 6.19
CA ASN A 141 0.34 -3.02 4.74
C ASN A 141 1.82 -3.04 4.37
N PHE A 142 2.17 -3.78 3.34
CA PHE A 142 3.55 -3.80 2.83
C PHE A 142 3.57 -3.70 1.31
N THR A 143 4.66 -3.15 0.77
CA THR A 143 4.80 -2.92 -0.66
C THR A 143 5.55 -4.09 -1.30
N ILE A 144 5.01 -4.59 -2.40
CA ILE A 144 5.60 -5.65 -3.21
C ILE A 144 5.90 -5.11 -4.61
N GLN A 145 7.15 -5.25 -5.04
CA GLN A 145 7.51 -4.98 -6.43
C GLN A 145 7.50 -6.28 -7.23
N TRP A 146 6.72 -6.33 -8.31
CA TRP A 146 6.58 -7.52 -9.16
C TRP A 146 6.38 -7.14 -10.63
N ASN A 147 7.27 -7.61 -11.51
CA ASN A 147 7.21 -7.39 -12.96
C ASN A 147 6.96 -5.92 -13.34
N ASP A 148 7.81 -5.01 -12.85
CA ASP A 148 7.72 -3.56 -13.05
C ASP A 148 6.44 -2.90 -12.53
N ARG A 149 5.68 -3.61 -11.70
CA ARG A 149 4.51 -3.09 -10.99
C ARG A 149 4.76 -3.01 -9.50
N ILE A 150 4.09 -2.06 -8.88
CA ILE A 150 4.13 -1.83 -7.43
C ILE A 150 2.75 -2.17 -6.88
N PHE A 151 2.72 -3.16 -5.97
CA PHE A 151 1.50 -3.58 -5.30
C PHE A 151 1.58 -3.26 -3.82
N ARG A 152 0.51 -2.71 -3.28
CA ARG A 152 0.28 -2.70 -1.84
C ARG A 152 -0.43 -4.00 -1.47
N ALA A 153 0.18 -4.77 -0.58
CA ALA A 153 -0.38 -6.01 -0.06
C ALA A 153 -1.02 -5.76 1.30
N GLU A 154 -2.21 -6.34 1.50
CA GLU A 154 -2.93 -6.35 2.76
C GLU A 154 -3.23 -7.78 3.18
N THR A 155 -3.16 -8.04 4.48
CA THR A 155 -3.49 -9.35 5.05
C THR A 155 -4.56 -9.23 6.12
N ASN A 156 -5.55 -10.15 6.08
CA ASN A 156 -6.59 -10.24 7.09
C ASN A 156 -6.73 -11.68 7.58
N ARG A 157 -6.91 -11.88 8.89
CA ARG A 157 -7.17 -13.19 9.48
C ARG A 157 -8.65 -13.53 9.40
N ILE A 158 -8.97 -14.69 8.84
CA ILE A 158 -10.31 -15.23 8.79
C ILE A 158 -10.37 -16.39 9.77
N TYR A 159 -10.99 -16.15 10.91
CA TYR A 159 -11.20 -17.19 11.92
C TYR A 159 -12.32 -18.13 11.50
N PHE A 160 -12.10 -19.43 11.65
CA PHE A 160 -13.18 -20.39 11.58
C PHE A 160 -13.88 -20.39 12.95
N GLU A 161 -15.05 -19.79 13.01
CA GLU A 161 -16.00 -20.19 14.03
C GLU A 161 -16.30 -21.66 13.76
N THR A 162 -15.79 -22.53 14.63
CA THR A 162 -16.07 -23.95 14.52
C THR A 162 -17.59 -24.12 14.57
N MET A 163 -18.19 -24.54 13.45
CA MET A 163 -19.59 -24.97 13.37
C MET A 163 -19.83 -26.21 14.27
N THR A 164 -19.08 -26.36 15.32
CA THR A 164 -19.04 -27.53 16.22
C THR A 164 -19.65 -27.24 17.59
N GLU A 165 -20.41 -26.16 17.78
CA GLU A 165 -21.14 -25.98 19.03
C GLU A 165 -22.22 -27.07 19.28
N GLU A 166 -22.45 -28.02 18.37
CA GLU A 166 -23.42 -29.12 18.57
C GLU A 166 -22.88 -30.53 18.15
N SER A 167 -21.59 -30.77 18.10
CA SER A 167 -21.12 -32.14 17.89
C SER A 167 -20.28 -32.64 19.06
N ASP A 168 -20.92 -33.29 20.02
CA ASP A 168 -20.39 -34.04 21.18
C ASP A 168 -19.43 -35.20 20.80
N ILE A 169 -18.70 -35.15 19.69
CA ILE A 169 -17.98 -36.35 19.22
C ILE A 169 -16.48 -36.13 18.99
N LEU A 170 -15.94 -34.93 19.02
CA LEU A 170 -14.50 -34.71 18.91
C LEU A 170 -14.06 -33.56 19.81
N GLU A 171 -13.34 -33.90 20.87
CA GLU A 171 -12.44 -32.96 21.56
C GLU A 171 -11.30 -32.62 20.59
N VAL A 172 -11.43 -31.50 19.90
CA VAL A 172 -10.31 -30.90 19.16
C VAL A 172 -9.69 -29.87 20.10
N GLU A 173 -8.41 -30.08 20.45
CA GLU A 173 -7.63 -29.06 21.12
C GLU A 173 -7.84 -27.71 20.42
N GLU A 174 -8.27 -26.68 21.16
CA GLU A 174 -8.47 -25.31 20.73
C GLU A 174 -7.13 -24.69 20.28
N LYS A 175 -6.70 -25.01 19.07
CA LYS A 175 -5.80 -24.14 18.32
C LYS A 175 -6.67 -23.28 17.48
N GLU A 176 -6.66 -21.98 17.75
CA GLU A 176 -7.31 -20.97 16.90
C GLU A 176 -6.89 -21.21 15.45
N GLN A 177 -7.78 -21.85 14.68
CA GLN A 177 -7.54 -22.10 13.27
C GLN A 177 -8.07 -20.92 12.49
N TYR A 178 -7.18 -20.18 11.86
CA TYR A 178 -7.53 -19.11 10.94
C TYR A 178 -6.84 -19.31 9.59
N LEU A 179 -7.41 -18.73 8.56
CA LEU A 179 -6.76 -18.54 7.27
C LEU A 179 -6.34 -17.08 7.12
N ILE A 180 -5.36 -16.87 6.27
CA ILE A 180 -4.91 -15.52 5.92
C ILE A 180 -5.51 -15.18 4.55
N ALA A 181 -6.35 -14.16 4.52
CA ALA A 181 -6.79 -13.51 3.30
C ALA A 181 -5.71 -12.52 2.86
N PHE A 182 -5.22 -12.66 1.65
CA PHE A 182 -4.15 -11.86 1.08
C PHE A 182 -4.67 -11.10 -0.14
N TYR A 183 -4.60 -9.78 -0.11
CA TYR A 183 -5.06 -8.89 -1.17
C TYR A 183 -3.90 -8.14 -1.79
N LEU A 184 -4.00 -7.84 -3.09
CA LEU A 184 -3.04 -7.00 -3.81
C LEU A 184 -3.76 -5.82 -4.44
N PHE A 185 -3.30 -4.61 -4.14
CA PHE A 185 -3.77 -3.38 -4.77
C PHE A 185 -2.67 -2.84 -5.68
N ASP A 186 -2.96 -2.75 -6.99
CA ASP A 186 -2.01 -2.18 -7.94
C ASP A 186 -1.91 -0.68 -7.75
N GLU A 187 -0.82 -0.22 -7.17
CA GLU A 187 -0.51 1.19 -6.94
C GLU A 187 0.55 1.72 -7.92
N THR A 188 0.85 0.98 -8.99
CA THR A 188 1.87 1.37 -9.97
C THR A 188 1.61 2.79 -10.51
N THR A 189 0.40 3.03 -10.99
CA THR A 189 0.01 4.33 -11.54
C THR A 189 0.02 5.42 -10.47
N LEU A 190 -0.46 5.11 -9.26
CA LEU A 190 -0.43 6.04 -8.13
C LEU A 190 1.01 6.45 -7.79
N ASN A 191 1.90 5.49 -7.65
CA ASN A 191 3.31 5.75 -7.36
C ASN A 191 4.01 6.52 -8.49
N GLN A 192 3.67 6.24 -9.75
CA GLN A 192 4.15 7.03 -10.90
C GLN A 192 3.69 8.49 -10.80
N TYR A 193 2.43 8.75 -10.50
CA TYR A 193 1.93 10.11 -10.32
C TYR A 193 2.55 10.82 -9.11
N ILE A 194 2.76 10.11 -8.00
CA ILE A 194 3.44 10.68 -6.82
C ILE A 194 4.87 11.09 -7.20
N GLN A 195 5.59 10.22 -7.90
CA GLN A 195 6.96 10.50 -8.33
C GLN A 195 6.99 11.65 -9.35
N GLU A 196 6.11 11.62 -10.35
CA GLU A 196 6.01 12.71 -11.33
C GLU A 196 5.66 14.04 -10.67
N ASN A 197 4.74 14.05 -9.72
CA ASN A 197 4.39 15.25 -8.95
C ASN A 197 5.60 15.80 -8.18
N ARG A 198 6.37 14.90 -7.54
CA ARG A 198 7.61 15.26 -6.85
C ARG A 198 8.63 15.85 -7.81
N ASP A 199 8.86 15.19 -8.94
CA ASP A 199 9.83 15.56 -9.96
C ASP A 199 9.52 16.93 -10.60
N GLN A 200 8.24 17.27 -10.70
CA GLN A 200 7.77 18.55 -11.25
C GLN A 200 7.79 19.71 -10.26
N LYS A 201 7.99 19.45 -8.95
CA LYS A 201 8.09 20.52 -7.95
C LYS A 201 9.19 21.49 -8.34
N LEU A 202 8.94 22.79 -8.12
CA LEU A 202 9.91 23.83 -8.42
C LEU A 202 10.83 24.06 -7.22
N VAL A 203 12.10 24.12 -7.51
CA VAL A 203 13.19 24.46 -6.60
C VAL A 203 13.57 25.91 -6.83
N ALA A 204 13.71 26.68 -5.75
CA ALA A 204 14.20 28.06 -5.80
C ALA A 204 15.70 28.09 -5.46
N GLY A 205 16.47 28.83 -6.24
CA GLY A 205 17.89 29.06 -5.98
C GLY A 205 18.28 30.53 -6.11
N LEU A 206 19.20 30.93 -5.28
CA LEU A 206 19.86 32.24 -5.34
C LEU A 206 21.35 32.01 -5.60
N VAL A 207 21.92 32.75 -6.54
CA VAL A 207 23.34 32.69 -6.88
C VAL A 207 23.92 34.08 -6.75
N TYR A 208 24.88 34.25 -5.85
CA TYR A 208 25.53 35.54 -5.58
C TYR A 208 27.01 35.45 -5.94
N ILE A 209 27.51 36.50 -6.55
CA ILE A 209 28.97 36.69 -6.75
C ILE A 209 29.50 37.31 -5.47
N ASP A 210 30.32 36.57 -4.70
CA ASP A 210 30.75 36.96 -3.36
C ASP A 210 31.62 38.22 -3.35
N ASN A 211 32.56 38.30 -4.30
CA ASN A 211 33.61 39.31 -4.38
C ASN A 211 33.50 40.16 -5.65
N TYR A 212 32.24 40.56 -6.00
CA TYR A 212 31.99 41.24 -7.28
C TYR A 212 32.78 42.52 -7.47
N GLU A 213 32.76 43.45 -6.51
CA GLU A 213 33.42 44.75 -6.58
C GLU A 213 34.97 44.54 -6.55
N GLU A 214 35.48 43.72 -5.64
CA GLU A 214 36.93 43.45 -5.52
C GLU A 214 37.49 42.82 -6.79
N ALA A 215 36.74 41.91 -7.43
CA ALA A 215 37.21 41.31 -8.70
C ALA A 215 37.24 42.35 -9.84
N LEU A 216 36.37 43.33 -9.81
CA LEU A 216 36.30 44.38 -10.83
C LEU A 216 37.30 45.52 -10.59
N ASP A 217 37.61 45.87 -9.34
CA ASP A 217 38.49 47.00 -9.01
C ASP A 217 39.93 46.86 -9.54
N SER A 218 40.38 45.62 -9.69
CA SER A 218 41.72 45.31 -10.23
C SER A 218 41.81 45.36 -11.77
N ILE A 219 40.70 45.68 -12.47
CA ILE A 219 40.61 45.52 -13.94
C ILE A 219 40.28 46.86 -14.62
N GLU A 220 40.85 47.06 -15.81
CA GLU A 220 40.50 48.21 -16.68
C GLU A 220 39.03 48.15 -17.11
N ASP A 221 38.40 49.31 -17.23
CA ASP A 221 36.93 49.45 -17.49
C ASP A 221 36.41 48.62 -18.66
N VAL A 222 37.17 48.53 -19.75
CA VAL A 222 36.81 47.72 -20.95
C VAL A 222 36.75 46.23 -20.61
N LYS A 223 37.62 45.76 -19.76
CA LYS A 223 37.70 44.34 -19.36
C LYS A 223 36.67 43.98 -18.28
N ARG A 224 36.18 44.96 -17.49
CA ARG A 224 35.11 44.74 -16.49
C ARG A 224 33.84 44.16 -17.13
N SER A 225 33.37 44.77 -18.23
CA SER A 225 32.23 44.29 -18.97
C SER A 225 32.41 42.88 -19.52
N LEU A 226 33.65 42.54 -19.95
CA LEU A 226 33.97 41.20 -20.44
C LEU A 226 33.93 40.16 -19.32
N LEU A 227 34.49 40.48 -18.12
CA LEU A 227 34.46 39.59 -16.96
C LEU A 227 33.03 39.25 -16.59
N VAL A 228 32.16 40.28 -16.45
CA VAL A 228 30.76 40.11 -16.14
C VAL A 228 30.05 39.26 -17.19
N ALA A 229 30.27 39.51 -18.47
CA ALA A 229 29.64 38.74 -19.53
C ALA A 229 30.08 37.25 -19.54
N LEU A 230 31.33 36.97 -19.20
CA LEU A 230 31.85 35.59 -19.10
C LEU A 230 31.25 34.86 -17.89
N VAL A 231 31.11 35.53 -16.74
CA VAL A 231 30.42 34.96 -15.55
C VAL A 231 28.95 34.71 -15.86
N ASP A 232 28.24 35.71 -16.43
CA ASP A 232 26.84 35.56 -16.86
C ASP A 232 26.68 34.37 -17.79
N ARG A 233 27.57 34.21 -18.76
CA ARG A 233 27.53 33.08 -19.70
C ARG A 233 27.71 31.74 -19.00
N LYS A 234 28.59 31.63 -18.00
CA LYS A 234 28.82 30.39 -17.27
C LYS A 234 27.61 30.01 -16.39
N VAL A 235 27.05 31.01 -15.66
CA VAL A 235 25.83 30.81 -14.85
C VAL A 235 24.69 30.35 -15.74
N ASN A 236 24.41 31.09 -16.83
CA ASN A 236 23.30 30.71 -17.71
C ASN A 236 23.52 29.37 -18.40
N LYS A 237 24.75 29.06 -18.86
CA LYS A 237 25.05 27.77 -19.49
C LYS A 237 24.82 26.61 -18.50
N TYR A 238 25.37 26.71 -17.29
CA TYR A 238 25.24 25.65 -16.27
C TYR A 238 23.77 25.33 -15.94
N PHE A 239 22.98 26.35 -15.66
CA PHE A 239 21.59 26.15 -15.32
C PHE A 239 20.68 25.81 -16.53
N SER A 240 21.12 26.14 -17.76
CA SER A 240 20.40 25.71 -18.97
C SER A 240 20.45 24.20 -19.20
N GLU A 241 21.47 23.52 -18.68
CA GLU A 241 21.61 22.04 -18.77
C GLU A 241 20.58 21.30 -17.92
N VAL A 242 19.97 21.98 -16.95
CA VAL A 242 18.91 21.47 -16.08
C VAL A 242 17.56 22.16 -16.32
N ASP A 243 17.33 22.68 -17.51
CA ASP A 243 16.07 23.35 -17.92
C ASP A 243 15.64 24.44 -16.91
N ALA A 244 16.58 25.15 -16.32
CA ALA A 244 16.31 26.17 -15.33
C ALA A 244 15.99 27.53 -15.96
N LEU A 245 15.08 28.27 -15.30
CA LEU A 245 14.88 29.67 -15.57
C LEU A 245 15.87 30.46 -14.73
N VAL A 246 16.74 31.26 -15.41
CA VAL A 246 17.72 32.14 -14.77
C VAL A 246 17.29 33.58 -14.96
N ARG A 247 17.20 34.34 -13.87
CA ARG A 247 16.90 35.77 -13.89
C ARG A 247 17.95 36.52 -13.10
N LYS A 248 18.66 37.46 -13.75
CA LYS A 248 19.54 38.40 -13.07
C LYS A 248 18.71 39.45 -12.33
N LEU A 249 18.85 39.54 -11.02
CA LEU A 249 18.13 40.49 -10.16
C LEU A 249 18.92 41.78 -10.00
N GLU A 250 20.19 41.65 -9.69
CA GLU A 250 21.14 42.74 -9.48
C GLU A 250 22.43 42.49 -10.28
N LYS A 251 23.41 43.35 -10.17
CA LYS A 251 24.67 43.19 -10.88
C LYS A 251 25.39 41.90 -10.55
N ASP A 252 25.29 41.46 -9.31
CA ASP A 252 25.99 40.33 -8.70
C ASP A 252 25.04 39.20 -8.24
N LYS A 253 23.72 39.32 -8.47
CA LYS A 253 22.73 38.37 -7.94
C LYS A 253 21.83 37.81 -9.03
N TYR A 254 21.64 36.49 -8.98
CA TYR A 254 20.74 35.77 -9.88
C TYR A 254 19.71 34.99 -9.06
N PHE A 255 18.52 34.90 -9.58
CA PHE A 255 17.48 34.00 -9.15
C PHE A 255 17.34 32.88 -10.18
N VAL A 256 17.28 31.65 -9.70
CA VAL A 256 17.15 30.46 -10.55
C VAL A 256 15.97 29.62 -10.07
N VAL A 257 15.24 29.04 -11.02
CA VAL A 257 14.15 28.13 -10.74
C VAL A 257 14.30 26.93 -11.65
N PHE A 258 14.27 25.74 -11.09
CA PHE A 258 14.37 24.50 -11.83
C PHE A 258 13.51 23.40 -11.19
N LYS A 259 13.31 22.27 -11.90
CA LYS A 259 12.52 21.16 -11.40
C LYS A 259 13.32 20.29 -10.44
N TYR A 260 12.64 19.79 -9.42
CA TYR A 260 13.24 18.96 -8.36
C TYR A 260 14.03 17.74 -8.90
N LYS A 261 13.54 17.12 -9.99
CA LYS A 261 14.24 15.98 -10.62
C LYS A 261 15.70 16.24 -11.02
N TYR A 262 16.08 17.49 -11.20
CA TYR A 262 17.45 17.86 -11.55
C TYR A 262 18.35 18.14 -10.34
N LEU A 263 17.77 18.20 -9.14
CA LEU A 263 18.53 18.52 -7.93
C LEU A 263 19.60 17.48 -7.64
N GLU A 264 19.24 16.18 -7.73
CA GLU A 264 20.17 15.08 -7.51
C GLU A 264 21.40 15.17 -8.45
N GLN A 265 21.17 15.46 -9.72
CA GLN A 265 22.23 15.67 -10.71
C GLN A 265 23.18 16.83 -10.30
N LEU A 266 22.61 17.94 -9.81
CA LEU A 266 23.41 19.09 -9.36
C LEU A 266 24.19 18.79 -8.07
N GLU A 267 23.61 17.98 -7.17
CA GLU A 267 24.25 17.53 -5.93
C GLU A 267 25.38 16.53 -6.19
N GLU A 268 25.19 15.58 -7.12
CA GLU A 268 26.22 14.64 -7.55
C GLU A 268 27.41 15.35 -8.20
N ASP A 269 27.12 16.33 -9.06
CA ASP A 269 28.10 17.24 -9.66
C ASP A 269 28.73 18.20 -8.63
N LYS A 270 28.23 18.20 -7.38
CA LYS A 270 28.64 19.11 -6.30
C LYS A 270 28.59 20.58 -6.69
N PHE A 271 27.66 20.93 -7.54
CA PHE A 271 27.49 22.27 -8.09
C PHE A 271 28.78 22.82 -8.67
N SER A 272 29.36 22.13 -9.65
CA SER A 272 30.64 22.40 -10.25
C SER A 272 30.79 23.83 -10.82
N LEU A 273 29.68 24.53 -11.00
CA LEU A 273 29.67 25.97 -11.38
C LEU A 273 30.58 26.82 -10.49
N ILE A 274 30.66 26.52 -9.16
CA ILE A 274 31.53 27.29 -8.23
C ILE A 274 32.98 27.22 -8.68
N GLU A 275 33.43 26.05 -9.02
CA GLU A 275 34.84 25.87 -9.48
C GLU A 275 35.03 26.39 -10.90
N ASP A 276 34.01 26.23 -11.76
CA ASP A 276 34.09 26.68 -13.14
C ASP A 276 34.19 28.21 -13.26
N VAL A 277 33.48 28.98 -12.43
CA VAL A 277 33.55 30.44 -12.44
C VAL A 277 34.91 30.95 -12.00
N LYS A 278 35.62 30.30 -11.10
CA LYS A 278 37.00 30.65 -10.69
C LYS A 278 38.00 30.61 -11.82
N THR A 279 37.71 29.87 -12.89
CA THR A 279 38.59 29.78 -14.07
C THR A 279 38.52 30.99 -14.96
N VAL A 280 37.55 31.91 -14.74
CA VAL A 280 37.43 33.14 -15.56
C VAL A 280 38.54 34.11 -15.23
N LYS A 281 39.46 34.34 -16.21
CA LYS A 281 40.60 35.23 -16.09
C LYS A 281 40.59 36.23 -17.25
N VAL A 282 40.41 37.51 -16.92
CA VAL A 282 40.40 38.63 -17.89
C VAL A 282 41.40 39.72 -17.44
N GLY A 283 42.38 39.34 -16.61
CA GLY A 283 43.32 40.29 -15.98
C GLY A 283 42.96 40.62 -14.53
N ASN A 284 41.94 39.96 -13.97
CA ASN A 284 41.61 40.05 -12.56
C ASN A 284 42.68 39.39 -11.68
N GLU A 285 43.10 40.06 -10.61
CA GLU A 285 44.07 39.54 -9.65
C GLU A 285 43.40 38.49 -8.75
N MET A 286 42.13 38.68 -8.37
CA MET A 286 41.34 37.75 -7.56
C MET A 286 40.44 36.91 -8.45
N ALA A 287 40.35 35.62 -8.15
CA ALA A 287 39.37 34.75 -8.79
C ALA A 287 37.93 35.15 -8.36
N VAL A 288 37.02 35.10 -9.29
CA VAL A 288 35.57 35.30 -8.99
C VAL A 288 35.06 34.10 -8.22
N THR A 289 34.39 34.31 -7.10
CA THR A 289 33.74 33.27 -6.30
C THR A 289 32.23 33.42 -6.29
N LEU A 290 31.52 32.30 -6.17
CA LEU A 290 30.07 32.25 -6.11
C LEU A 290 29.60 31.54 -4.83
N SER A 291 28.54 32.08 -4.26
CA SER A 291 27.73 31.35 -3.27
C SER A 291 26.35 31.02 -3.87
N ILE A 292 25.83 29.82 -3.57
CA ILE A 292 24.54 29.37 -4.03
C ILE A 292 23.71 28.94 -2.83
N GLY A 293 22.51 29.48 -2.70
CA GLY A 293 21.49 29.05 -1.74
C GLY A 293 20.32 28.39 -2.46
N VAL A 294 19.97 27.17 -2.08
CA VAL A 294 18.86 26.41 -2.67
C VAL A 294 17.82 26.09 -1.62
N GLY A 295 16.54 26.33 -1.93
CA GLY A 295 15.40 26.02 -1.06
C GLY A 295 14.45 25.02 -1.72
N ILE A 296 14.12 23.96 -0.99
CA ILE A 296 13.32 22.83 -1.48
C ILE A 296 12.26 22.38 -0.47
N ASN A 297 11.24 21.72 -0.99
CA ASN A 297 10.18 21.03 -0.23
C ASN A 297 9.45 21.90 0.83
N GLY A 298 9.38 23.21 0.60
CA GLY A 298 8.45 24.08 1.33
C GLY A 298 7.02 23.88 0.88
N ASP A 299 6.07 24.25 1.73
CA ASP A 299 4.63 24.13 1.45
C ASP A 299 4.16 25.11 0.36
N SER A 300 4.98 26.09 0.02
CA SER A 300 4.72 27.08 -1.02
C SER A 300 5.98 27.49 -1.77
N TYR A 301 5.80 28.08 -2.97
CA TYR A 301 6.92 28.65 -3.72
C TYR A 301 7.62 29.79 -2.96
N ASN A 302 6.86 30.57 -2.19
CA ASN A 302 7.43 31.60 -1.35
C ASN A 302 8.31 31.01 -0.24
N GLU A 303 7.90 29.92 0.35
CA GLU A 303 8.69 29.24 1.38
C GLU A 303 9.98 28.65 0.81
N ASN A 304 9.94 28.05 -0.39
CA ASN A 304 11.15 27.64 -1.09
C ASN A 304 12.10 28.82 -1.33
N TYR A 305 11.56 29.99 -1.68
CA TYR A 305 12.38 31.19 -1.83
C TYR A 305 13.00 31.64 -0.50
N GLU A 306 12.23 31.65 0.59
CA GLU A 306 12.75 31.98 1.92
C GLU A 306 13.81 30.96 2.39
N TYR A 307 13.65 29.69 2.08
CA TYR A 307 14.69 28.68 2.34
C TYR A 307 15.96 28.95 1.52
N ALA A 308 15.82 29.31 0.24
CA ALA A 308 16.96 29.70 -0.59
C ALA A 308 17.67 30.93 -0.04
N ARG A 309 16.90 31.93 0.47
CA ARG A 309 17.44 33.15 1.09
C ARG A 309 18.22 32.83 2.37
N MET A 310 17.65 32.01 3.26
CA MET A 310 18.35 31.57 4.46
C MET A 310 19.59 30.75 4.14
N ALA A 311 19.51 29.92 3.07
CA ALA A 311 20.64 29.12 2.61
C ALA A 311 21.80 29.97 2.08
N ILE A 312 21.50 31.02 1.27
CA ILE A 312 22.53 31.91 0.77
C ILE A 312 23.17 32.74 1.88
N ASP A 313 22.38 33.19 2.87
CA ASP A 313 22.90 33.90 4.04
C ASP A 313 23.87 33.02 4.87
N LEU A 314 23.54 31.70 4.99
CA LEU A 314 24.43 30.73 5.62
C LEU A 314 25.72 30.53 4.83
N ALA A 315 25.64 30.47 3.49
CA ALA A 315 26.81 30.35 2.62
C ALA A 315 27.74 31.55 2.79
N LEU A 316 27.20 32.78 2.72
CA LEU A 316 27.96 34.01 2.89
C LEU A 316 28.53 34.16 4.31
N GLY A 317 27.72 33.82 5.34
CA GLY A 317 28.17 33.87 6.75
C GLY A 317 29.32 32.92 7.07
N ARG A 318 29.57 31.88 6.25
CA ARG A 318 30.71 30.95 6.35
C ARG A 318 31.91 31.36 5.50
N GLY A 319 31.82 32.50 4.85
CA GLY A 319 32.89 33.08 4.06
C GLY A 319 32.75 32.90 2.54
N GLY A 320 31.56 32.51 2.08
CA GLY A 320 31.25 32.35 0.66
C GLY A 320 31.88 31.12 0.00
N ASP A 321 31.92 31.13 -1.35
CA ASP A 321 32.51 30.06 -2.17
C ASP A 321 31.94 28.66 -1.88
N GLN A 322 30.65 28.56 -1.67
CA GLN A 322 29.98 27.31 -1.32
C GLN A 322 28.50 27.31 -1.69
N VAL A 323 27.91 26.11 -1.70
CA VAL A 323 26.48 25.90 -1.87
C VAL A 323 25.87 25.40 -0.57
N VAL A 324 24.72 25.93 -0.26
CA VAL A 324 23.86 25.47 0.83
C VAL A 324 22.51 25.09 0.26
N VAL A 325 22.08 23.85 0.50
CA VAL A 325 20.74 23.36 0.17
C VAL A 325 19.98 23.22 1.47
N ARG A 326 18.79 23.82 1.53
CA ARG A 326 17.91 23.78 2.69
C ARG A 326 16.58 23.10 2.34
N GLU A 327 16.23 22.09 3.15
CA GLU A 327 14.96 21.40 3.14
C GLU A 327 14.33 21.47 4.55
N GLY A 328 13.43 22.43 4.75
CA GLY A 328 12.88 22.68 6.07
C GLY A 328 13.97 23.00 7.10
N GLU A 329 14.23 22.06 8.00
CA GLU A 329 15.28 22.17 9.03
C GLU A 329 16.59 21.45 8.65
N GLU A 330 16.57 20.66 7.60
CA GLU A 330 17.77 19.98 7.09
C GLU A 330 18.58 20.92 6.21
N ILE A 331 19.91 20.92 6.41
CA ILE A 331 20.84 21.78 5.69
C ILE A 331 22.00 20.94 5.21
N SER A 332 22.25 20.99 3.88
CA SER A 332 23.39 20.34 3.25
C SER A 332 24.35 21.39 2.69
N TYR A 333 25.65 21.13 2.79
CA TYR A 333 26.71 22.03 2.34
C TYR A 333 27.55 21.33 1.28
N TYR A 334 27.87 22.07 0.19
CA TYR A 334 28.70 21.60 -0.91
C TYR A 334 29.78 22.65 -1.21
N GLY A 335 31.00 22.23 -1.49
CA GLY A 335 32.15 23.14 -1.75
C GLY A 335 32.73 23.74 -0.47
N GLY A 336 33.36 24.91 -0.60
CA GLY A 336 34.04 25.58 0.49
C GLY A 336 35.44 25.01 0.78
N LYS A 337 36.13 25.57 1.80
CA LYS A 337 37.52 25.19 2.16
C LYS A 337 37.69 23.72 2.57
N SER A 338 36.61 23.06 2.99
CA SER A 338 36.64 21.65 3.45
C SER A 338 36.48 20.63 2.34
N LYS A 339 36.01 20.99 1.15
CA LYS A 339 35.69 20.08 0.00
C LYS A 339 34.83 18.85 0.36
N THR A 340 34.23 18.82 1.55
CA THR A 340 33.42 17.72 2.07
C THR A 340 31.94 18.13 2.14
N VAL A 341 31.06 17.18 1.77
CA VAL A 341 29.60 17.36 1.99
C VAL A 341 29.33 17.21 3.48
N GLU A 342 28.79 18.25 4.11
CA GLU A 342 28.38 18.21 5.50
C GLU A 342 26.86 18.29 5.58
N LYS A 343 26.22 17.21 6.05
CA LYS A 343 24.77 17.18 6.35
C LYS A 343 24.57 17.39 7.84
N ASN A 344 23.96 18.49 8.20
CA ASN A 344 23.56 18.77 9.57
C ASN A 344 22.06 18.65 9.76
N THR A 345 21.65 17.69 10.58
CA THR A 345 20.26 17.57 11.04
C THR A 345 20.13 18.05 12.48
N ARG A 346 18.95 18.53 12.87
CA ARG A 346 18.65 18.93 14.26
C ARG A 346 18.96 17.84 15.28
N VAL A 347 18.82 16.57 14.88
CA VAL A 347 19.16 15.40 15.70
C VAL A 347 20.67 15.35 15.99
N LYS A 348 21.52 15.57 14.96
CA LYS A 348 22.99 15.61 15.14
C LYS A 348 23.44 16.80 15.99
N ALA A 349 22.81 17.95 15.84
CA ALA A 349 23.08 19.13 16.69
C ALA A 349 22.73 18.88 18.17
N ARG A 350 21.59 18.22 18.45
CA ARG A 350 21.21 17.82 19.82
C ARG A 350 22.15 16.79 20.42
N VAL A 351 22.53 15.77 19.63
CA VAL A 351 23.50 14.74 20.10
C VAL A 351 24.87 15.34 20.39
N LYS A 352 25.36 16.25 19.54
CA LYS A 352 26.61 17.00 19.83
C LYS A 352 26.49 17.89 21.06
N ALA A 353 25.36 18.56 21.27
CA ALA A 353 25.12 19.39 22.45
C ALA A 353 24.99 18.57 23.75
N GLN A 354 24.47 17.35 23.68
CA GLN A 354 24.43 16.42 24.83
C GLN A 354 25.78 15.77 25.15
N ALA A 355 26.63 15.56 24.13
CA ALA A 355 27.96 14.99 24.33
C ALA A 355 28.98 16.03 24.89
N LEU A 356 28.65 17.32 24.90
CA LEU A 356 29.46 18.41 25.47
C LEU A 356 29.00 18.85 26.87
N ARG A 357 27.99 18.18 27.44
CA ARG A 357 27.57 18.29 28.84
C ARG A 357 28.06 17.09 29.65
#